data_32bfd499c67cc710981b738f9a23c25e
#
_entry.id   32bfd499c67cc710981b738f9a23c25e
#
_cell.length_a   1.000
_cell.length_b   1.000
_cell.length_c   1.000
_cell.angle_alpha   90.00
_cell.angle_beta   90.00
_cell.angle_gamma   90.00
#
_symmetry.space_group_name_H-M   'P 1'
#
loop_
_entity.id
_entity.type
_entity.pdbx_description
1 polymer ?
#
loop_
_entity_poly.entity_id
_entity_poly.type
_entity_poly.pdbx_seq_one_letter_code
_entity_poly.pdbx_strand_id
1 'polypeptide(L)'
;IRDRAGETTETAEKIKARKKAAGVKLRKKLLQDTGMCLAGYLTALLVLFGYIQIRYGMDEYVKGILRLFSMTEVATDYTAASMIMGMFDWYFQNLYWEIRMCVFLVVGIVAVGVLELIGSYVRKDTVTKVLRILEWAGSIALAAVMVFWLYRQGFCAREYTNYGAIIWPGVTFLTLTLLVTLWRIFTPSAPKEEKLISGLIFLIVWITSLGSNNKLYPSMNNLFLALPYMYWQFYRFCKYVGSFRWKRITISAMPVKCLLGGFFLLFFVQVGLFGRNFAFAEGTGIQDINAQVTNNETLKGVWMSEERAGWMQGISEYVNCLLYTSPS
;
A
#
# COMPACT_ATOMS: atom_id res chain seq x y z
N ILE A 1 25.14 -42.84 30.70
CA ILE A 1 25.08 -41.37 30.43
C ILE A 1 25.85 -41.04 29.14
N ARG A 2 26.95 -41.74 28.80
CA ARG A 2 27.73 -41.50 27.56
C ARG A 2 27.00 -41.91 26.27
N ASP A 3 26.23 -42.98 26.29
CA ASP A 3 25.52 -43.49 25.09
C ASP A 3 24.33 -42.58 24.63
N ARG A 4 23.66 -41.93 25.57
CA ARG A 4 22.57 -40.98 25.22
C ARG A 4 23.06 -39.69 24.57
N ALA A 5 24.28 -39.24 24.87
CA ALA A 5 24.88 -38.07 24.26
C ALA A 5 25.30 -38.31 22.79
N GLY A 6 25.69 -39.54 22.45
CA GLY A 6 26.01 -39.95 21.08
C GLY A 6 24.79 -40.01 20.16
N GLU A 7 23.70 -40.60 20.65
CA GLU A 7 22.43 -40.67 19.87
C GLU A 7 21.80 -39.31 19.55
N THR A 8 21.86 -38.36 20.50
CA THR A 8 21.32 -37.01 20.28
C THR A 8 22.16 -36.24 19.28
N THR A 9 23.46 -36.41 19.24
CA THR A 9 24.38 -35.72 18.29
C THR A 9 24.20 -36.27 16.87
N GLU A 10 24.08 -37.60 16.70
CA GLU A 10 23.84 -38.22 15.40
C GLU A 10 22.47 -37.82 14.82
N THR A 11 21.44 -37.70 15.66
CA THR A 11 20.12 -37.24 15.25
C THR A 11 20.12 -35.78 14.80
N ALA A 12 20.85 -34.91 15.49
CA ALA A 12 21.00 -33.50 15.14
C ALA A 12 21.74 -33.30 13.80
N GLU A 13 22.80 -34.07 13.55
CA GLU A 13 23.53 -34.04 12.27
C GLU A 13 22.66 -34.54 11.10
N LYS A 14 21.91 -35.62 11.27
CA LYS A 14 20.96 -36.12 10.27
C LYS A 14 19.88 -35.09 9.94
N ILE A 15 19.35 -34.36 10.93
CA ILE A 15 18.40 -33.27 10.72
C ILE A 15 19.03 -32.11 9.97
N LYS A 16 20.27 -31.75 10.30
CA LYS A 16 21.01 -30.66 9.62
C LYS A 16 21.31 -31.03 8.16
N ALA A 17 21.71 -32.26 7.88
CA ALA A 17 21.92 -32.75 6.52
C ALA A 17 20.63 -32.77 5.69
N ARG A 18 19.50 -33.22 6.25
CA ARG A 18 18.19 -33.15 5.58
C ARG A 18 17.75 -31.73 5.27
N LYS A 19 17.92 -30.79 6.19
CA LYS A 19 17.62 -29.36 5.96
C LYS A 19 18.52 -28.76 4.87
N LYS A 20 19.80 -29.13 4.82
CA LYS A 20 20.73 -28.69 3.77
C LYS A 20 20.32 -29.25 2.40
N ALA A 21 20.01 -30.55 2.31
CA ALA A 21 19.56 -31.20 1.07
C ALA A 21 18.22 -30.60 0.58
N ALA A 22 17.26 -30.37 1.46
CA ALA A 22 15.99 -29.70 1.14
C ALA A 22 16.22 -28.27 0.62
N GLY A 23 17.14 -27.53 1.21
CA GLY A 23 17.53 -26.18 0.75
C GLY A 23 18.13 -26.17 -0.65
N VAL A 24 18.98 -27.15 -0.98
CA VAL A 24 19.57 -27.29 -2.32
C VAL A 24 18.49 -27.64 -3.35
N LYS A 25 17.60 -28.57 -3.02
CA LYS A 25 16.48 -28.97 -3.90
C LYS A 25 15.53 -27.78 -4.18
N LEU A 26 15.23 -27.00 -3.13
CA LEU A 26 14.40 -25.79 -3.27
C LEU A 26 15.08 -24.74 -4.17
N ARG A 27 16.37 -24.48 -4.00
CA ARG A 27 17.12 -23.54 -4.84
C ARG A 27 17.14 -24.00 -6.31
N LYS A 28 17.37 -25.29 -6.56
CA LYS A 28 17.36 -25.85 -7.92
C LYS A 28 15.97 -25.68 -8.57
N LYS A 29 14.90 -25.97 -7.83
CA LYS A 29 13.53 -25.78 -8.30
C LYS A 29 13.23 -24.30 -8.59
N LEU A 30 13.60 -23.40 -7.67
CA LEU A 30 13.42 -21.96 -7.86
C LEU A 30 14.14 -21.45 -9.10
N LEU A 31 15.40 -21.85 -9.31
CA LEU A 31 16.16 -21.50 -10.52
C LEU A 31 15.49 -22.04 -11.79
N GLN A 32 14.98 -23.25 -11.76
CA GLN A 32 14.27 -23.86 -12.87
C GLN A 32 12.96 -23.12 -13.18
N ASP A 33 12.14 -22.84 -12.16
CA ASP A 33 10.89 -22.13 -12.32
C ASP A 33 11.10 -20.68 -12.79
N THR A 34 12.13 -20.00 -12.25
CA THR A 34 12.54 -18.67 -12.72
C THR A 34 13.04 -18.70 -14.16
N GLY A 35 13.85 -19.71 -14.52
CA GLY A 35 14.33 -19.90 -15.89
C GLY A 35 13.20 -20.13 -16.88
N MET A 36 12.21 -20.94 -16.54
CA MET A 36 11.02 -21.17 -17.37
C MET A 36 10.18 -19.89 -17.52
N CYS A 37 9.99 -19.12 -16.43
CA CYS A 37 9.28 -17.86 -16.49
C CYS A 37 10.01 -16.85 -17.40
N LEU A 38 11.33 -16.74 -17.26
CA LEU A 38 12.17 -15.88 -18.10
C LEU A 38 12.13 -16.30 -19.58
N ALA A 39 12.19 -17.59 -19.85
CA ALA A 39 12.08 -18.14 -21.20
C ALA A 39 10.71 -17.82 -21.81
N GLY A 40 9.62 -17.97 -21.06
CA GLY A 40 8.28 -17.58 -21.51
C GLY A 40 8.17 -16.09 -21.81
N TYR A 41 8.72 -15.25 -20.94
CA TYR A 41 8.76 -13.80 -21.15
C TYR A 41 9.56 -13.42 -22.40
N LEU A 42 10.76 -13.97 -22.57
CA LEU A 42 11.59 -13.72 -23.76
C LEU A 42 10.90 -14.21 -25.04
N THR A 43 10.22 -15.35 -24.99
CA THR A 43 9.45 -15.85 -26.14
C THR A 43 8.33 -14.88 -26.51
N ALA A 44 7.60 -14.37 -25.51
CA ALA A 44 6.55 -13.37 -25.75
C ALA A 44 7.12 -12.07 -26.35
N LEU A 45 8.27 -11.60 -25.87
CA LEU A 45 8.97 -10.45 -26.45
C LEU A 45 9.43 -10.70 -27.89
N LEU A 46 9.98 -11.87 -28.18
CA LEU A 46 10.39 -12.23 -29.55
C LEU A 46 9.20 -12.23 -30.49
N VAL A 47 8.08 -12.79 -30.11
CA VAL A 47 6.84 -12.77 -30.91
C VAL A 47 6.36 -11.33 -31.13
N LEU A 48 6.36 -10.51 -30.07
CA LEU A 48 5.98 -9.11 -30.16
C LEU A 48 6.90 -8.32 -31.09
N PHE A 49 8.22 -8.45 -30.92
CA PHE A 49 9.19 -7.75 -31.77
C PHE A 49 9.17 -8.27 -33.20
N GLY A 50 8.96 -9.58 -33.41
CA GLY A 50 8.74 -10.14 -34.72
C GLY A 50 7.51 -9.54 -35.41
N TYR A 51 6.40 -9.41 -34.71
CA TYR A 51 5.20 -8.74 -35.20
C TYR A 51 5.45 -7.27 -35.54
N ILE A 52 6.14 -6.53 -34.66
CA ILE A 52 6.50 -5.13 -34.89
C ILE A 52 7.39 -4.98 -36.12
N GLN A 53 8.40 -5.86 -36.27
CA GLN A 53 9.29 -5.85 -37.43
C GLN A 53 8.53 -6.05 -38.75
N ILE A 54 7.60 -7.00 -38.78
CA ILE A 54 6.84 -7.33 -40.00
C ILE A 54 5.83 -6.22 -40.34
N ARG A 55 5.19 -5.62 -39.31
CA ARG A 55 4.07 -4.69 -39.53
C ARG A 55 4.52 -3.24 -39.69
N TYR A 56 5.50 -2.81 -38.90
CA TYR A 56 5.86 -1.40 -38.74
C TYR A 56 7.36 -1.11 -38.99
N GLY A 57 8.22 -2.13 -38.96
CA GLY A 57 9.66 -1.98 -38.96
C GLY A 57 10.22 -1.64 -37.58
N MET A 58 11.31 -2.30 -37.20
CA MET A 58 11.95 -2.09 -35.89
C MET A 58 12.55 -0.69 -35.75
N ASP A 59 13.04 -0.11 -36.88
CA ASP A 59 13.63 1.21 -36.89
C ASP A 59 12.62 2.30 -36.46
N GLU A 60 11.39 2.24 -36.97
CA GLU A 60 10.33 3.18 -36.61
C GLU A 60 9.91 2.98 -35.16
N TYR A 61 9.87 1.75 -34.68
CA TYR A 61 9.58 1.46 -33.27
C TYR A 61 10.66 2.04 -32.35
N VAL A 62 11.94 1.82 -32.66
CA VAL A 62 13.07 2.36 -31.88
C VAL A 62 13.09 3.87 -31.92
N LYS A 63 12.88 4.48 -33.11
CA LYS A 63 12.75 5.95 -33.23
C LYS A 63 11.61 6.49 -32.38
N GLY A 64 10.45 5.80 -32.37
CA GLY A 64 9.31 6.16 -31.52
C GLY A 64 9.64 6.15 -30.03
N ILE A 65 10.33 5.10 -29.57
CA ILE A 65 10.79 5.00 -28.17
C ILE A 65 11.81 6.12 -27.85
N LEU A 66 12.82 6.31 -28.69
CA LEU A 66 13.81 7.39 -28.50
C LEU A 66 13.15 8.77 -28.47
N ARG A 67 12.13 8.98 -29.32
CA ARG A 67 11.35 10.21 -29.30
C ARG A 67 10.56 10.40 -27.98
N LEU A 68 9.99 9.33 -27.42
CA LEU A 68 9.36 9.38 -26.10
C LEU A 68 10.35 9.80 -25.01
N PHE A 69 11.57 9.26 -25.05
CA PHE A 69 12.62 9.66 -24.11
C PHE A 69 13.09 11.10 -24.32
N SER A 70 13.16 11.59 -25.56
CA SER A 70 13.52 12.98 -25.84
C SER A 70 12.41 13.98 -25.45
N MET A 71 11.14 13.54 -25.40
CA MET A 71 10.05 14.38 -24.89
C MET A 71 10.19 14.69 -23.39
N THR A 72 10.96 13.89 -22.65
CA THR A 72 11.26 14.17 -21.23
C THR A 72 12.19 15.36 -21.06
N GLU A 73 12.97 15.75 -22.09
CA GLU A 73 13.84 16.93 -22.07
C GLU A 73 13.07 18.24 -22.27
N VAL A 74 11.86 18.17 -22.80
CA VAL A 74 11.04 19.37 -23.12
C VAL A 74 10.18 19.82 -21.93
N ALA A 75 9.85 18.90 -21.01
CA ALA A 75 9.06 19.21 -19.83
C ALA A 75 9.99 19.46 -18.63
N THR A 76 10.00 20.69 -18.11
CA THR A 76 10.80 21.10 -16.94
C THR A 76 10.59 20.23 -15.70
N ASP A 77 9.48 19.49 -15.65
CA ASP A 77 9.10 18.64 -14.51
C ASP A 77 9.66 17.21 -14.57
N TYR A 78 10.24 16.82 -15.72
CA TYR A 78 10.79 15.48 -15.95
C TYR A 78 12.31 15.45 -15.84
N THR A 79 12.84 15.77 -14.67
CA THR A 79 14.27 15.57 -14.40
C THR A 79 14.48 14.18 -13.76
N ALA A 80 15.66 13.56 -14.02
CA ALA A 80 16.03 12.30 -13.37
C ALA A 80 15.95 12.41 -11.83
N ALA A 81 16.27 13.59 -11.29
CA ALA A 81 16.14 13.87 -9.87
C ALA A 81 14.67 13.86 -9.41
N SER A 82 13.74 14.48 -10.15
CA SER A 82 12.31 14.48 -9.77
C SER A 82 11.68 13.09 -9.84
N MET A 83 12.09 12.27 -10.81
CA MET A 83 11.61 10.91 -10.99
C MET A 83 12.05 9.96 -9.86
N ILE A 84 13.18 10.23 -9.21
CA ILE A 84 13.69 9.40 -8.11
C ILE A 84 13.36 10.04 -6.76
N MET A 85 13.66 11.35 -6.61
CA MET A 85 13.56 12.03 -5.32
C MET A 85 12.13 12.42 -4.94
N GLY A 86 11.24 12.63 -5.92
CA GLY A 86 9.85 13.02 -5.65
C GLY A 86 9.07 11.97 -4.83
N MET A 87 9.39 10.68 -5.00
CA MET A 87 8.86 9.59 -4.18
C MET A 87 9.34 9.69 -2.73
N PHE A 88 10.63 9.93 -2.51
CA PHE A 88 11.21 10.05 -1.17
C PHE A 88 10.66 11.23 -0.40
N ASP A 89 10.44 12.35 -1.07
CA ASP A 89 9.85 13.55 -0.46
C ASP A 89 8.50 13.24 0.20
N TRP A 90 7.64 12.48 -0.46
CA TRP A 90 6.36 12.07 0.10
C TRP A 90 6.48 11.09 1.26
N TYR A 91 7.42 10.15 1.22
CA TYR A 91 7.69 9.28 2.36
C TYR A 91 8.21 10.09 3.56
N PHE A 92 9.11 11.05 3.35
CA PHE A 92 9.61 11.92 4.43
C PHE A 92 8.52 12.82 5.01
N GLN A 93 7.68 13.42 4.18
CA GLN A 93 6.55 14.21 4.66
C GLN A 93 5.57 13.36 5.49
N ASN A 94 5.37 12.11 5.11
CA ASN A 94 4.49 11.20 5.82
C ASN A 94 5.04 10.79 7.20
N LEU A 95 6.36 10.76 7.40
CA LEU A 95 6.97 10.46 8.71
C LEU A 95 6.46 11.38 9.82
N TYR A 96 6.12 12.62 9.50
CA TYR A 96 5.49 13.54 10.45
C TYR A 96 4.21 12.96 11.06
N TRP A 97 3.37 12.32 10.26
CA TRP A 97 2.13 11.70 10.70
C TRP A 97 2.40 10.40 11.45
N GLU A 98 3.31 9.60 10.93
CA GLU A 98 3.68 8.31 11.52
C GLU A 98 4.29 8.45 12.91
N ILE A 99 5.20 9.39 13.10
CA ILE A 99 5.81 9.67 14.40
C ILE A 99 4.73 10.07 15.42
N ARG A 100 3.76 10.88 15.03
CA ARG A 100 2.67 11.29 15.92
C ARG A 100 1.71 10.15 16.25
N MET A 101 1.39 9.30 15.27
CA MET A 101 0.64 8.07 15.55
C MET A 101 1.39 7.14 16.50
N CYS A 102 2.72 7.03 16.36
CA CYS A 102 3.57 6.30 17.30
C CYS A 102 3.52 6.91 18.72
N VAL A 103 3.45 8.23 18.87
CA VAL A 103 3.28 8.86 20.18
C VAL A 103 1.96 8.43 20.84
N PHE A 104 0.84 8.44 20.10
CA PHE A 104 -0.43 7.91 20.62
C PHE A 104 -0.31 6.44 21.04
N LEU A 105 0.40 5.64 20.27
CA LEU A 105 0.63 4.23 20.56
C LEU A 105 1.43 4.06 21.86
N VAL A 106 2.52 4.79 22.01
CA VAL A 106 3.36 4.75 23.22
C VAL A 106 2.57 5.20 24.45
N VAL A 107 1.82 6.32 24.34
CA VAL A 107 0.97 6.81 25.42
C VAL A 107 -0.06 5.74 25.83
N GLY A 108 -0.71 5.09 24.87
CA GLY A 108 -1.67 4.03 25.15
C GLY A 108 -1.04 2.81 25.84
N ILE A 109 0.11 2.34 25.37
CA ILE A 109 0.82 1.21 25.97
C ILE A 109 1.27 1.55 27.41
N VAL A 110 1.81 2.74 27.62
CA VAL A 110 2.25 3.19 28.95
C VAL A 110 1.07 3.32 29.90
N ALA A 111 -0.03 3.96 29.47
CA ALA A 111 -1.21 4.14 30.30
C ALA A 111 -1.80 2.79 30.73
N VAL A 112 -1.95 1.85 29.81
CA VAL A 112 -2.44 0.50 30.14
C VAL A 112 -1.44 -0.27 31.00
N GLY A 113 -0.14 -0.16 30.72
CA GLY A 113 0.91 -0.74 31.57
C GLY A 113 0.84 -0.26 33.01
N VAL A 114 0.54 1.02 33.24
CA VAL A 114 0.32 1.59 34.59
C VAL A 114 -0.94 1.01 35.24
N LEU A 115 -2.05 0.90 34.49
CA LEU A 115 -3.29 0.30 35.01
C LEU A 115 -3.10 -1.17 35.41
N GLU A 116 -2.39 -1.94 34.59
CA GLU A 116 -2.05 -3.33 34.91
C GLU A 116 -1.10 -3.46 36.11
N LEU A 117 -0.15 -2.52 36.22
CA LEU A 117 0.73 -2.45 37.39
C LEU A 117 -0.07 -2.25 38.67
N ILE A 118 -0.99 -1.27 38.67
CA ILE A 118 -1.90 -1.01 39.82
C ILE A 118 -2.72 -2.28 40.12
N GLY A 119 -3.29 -2.91 39.09
CA GLY A 119 -4.06 -4.16 39.23
C GLY A 119 -3.25 -5.31 39.86
N SER A 120 -1.96 -5.37 39.58
CA SER A 120 -1.07 -6.40 40.13
C SER A 120 -0.83 -6.27 41.63
N TYR A 121 -0.93 -5.05 42.17
CA TYR A 121 -0.81 -4.76 43.62
C TYR A 121 -2.15 -4.90 44.36
N VAL A 122 -3.27 -4.56 43.72
CA VAL A 122 -4.61 -4.58 44.32
C VAL A 122 -5.30 -5.89 43.98
N ARG A 123 -5.19 -6.92 44.82
CA ARG A 123 -5.72 -8.27 44.59
C ARG A 123 -7.25 -8.41 44.79
N LYS A 124 -8.04 -7.34 44.66
CA LYS A 124 -9.51 -7.37 44.81
C LYS A 124 -10.15 -7.56 43.41
N ASP A 125 -10.97 -8.58 43.25
CA ASP A 125 -11.66 -8.90 41.97
C ASP A 125 -12.48 -7.72 41.42
N THR A 126 -13.13 -6.97 42.26
CA THR A 126 -13.91 -5.78 41.87
C THR A 126 -13.02 -4.70 41.25
N VAL A 127 -11.84 -4.44 41.83
CA VAL A 127 -10.88 -3.45 41.30
C VAL A 127 -10.32 -3.91 39.97
N THR A 128 -9.97 -5.18 39.82
CA THR A 128 -9.46 -5.73 38.56
C THR A 128 -10.50 -5.62 37.44
N LYS A 129 -11.80 -5.82 37.72
CA LYS A 129 -12.87 -5.63 36.72
C LYS A 129 -12.99 -4.14 36.32
N VAL A 130 -12.94 -3.22 37.27
CA VAL A 130 -12.99 -1.78 36.98
C VAL A 130 -11.78 -1.33 36.16
N LEU A 131 -10.58 -1.78 36.49
CA LEU A 131 -9.36 -1.46 35.74
C LEU A 131 -9.43 -1.98 34.29
N ARG A 132 -9.99 -3.16 34.07
CA ARG A 132 -10.20 -3.70 32.73
C ARG A 132 -11.21 -2.87 31.92
N ILE A 133 -12.28 -2.39 32.53
CA ILE A 133 -13.24 -1.48 31.88
C ILE A 133 -12.55 -0.16 31.52
N LEU A 134 -11.74 0.40 32.42
CA LEU A 134 -10.96 1.61 32.16
C LEU A 134 -9.95 1.45 31.05
N GLU A 135 -9.29 0.30 30.99
CA GLU A 135 -8.36 -0.06 29.89
C GLU A 135 -9.08 -0.05 28.52
N TRP A 136 -10.24 -0.71 28.45
CA TRP A 136 -11.04 -0.77 27.23
C TRP A 136 -11.57 0.62 26.84
N ALA A 137 -12.22 1.30 27.75
CA ALA A 137 -12.79 2.62 27.52
C ALA A 137 -11.69 3.65 27.17
N GLY A 138 -10.58 3.62 27.90
CA GLY A 138 -9.43 4.49 27.66
C GLY A 138 -8.76 4.23 26.31
N SER A 139 -8.61 2.95 25.92
CA SER A 139 -8.03 2.61 24.61
C SER A 139 -8.92 3.05 23.44
N ILE A 140 -10.25 2.88 23.56
CA ILE A 140 -11.21 3.34 22.55
C ILE A 140 -11.23 4.88 22.51
N ALA A 141 -11.26 5.54 23.66
CA ALA A 141 -11.24 7.00 23.73
C ALA A 141 -9.94 7.57 23.09
N LEU A 142 -8.79 6.97 23.40
CA LEU A 142 -7.51 7.37 22.81
C LEU A 142 -7.50 7.19 21.27
N ALA A 143 -8.06 6.09 20.76
CA ALA A 143 -8.21 5.87 19.33
C ALA A 143 -9.14 6.91 18.69
N ALA A 144 -10.27 7.22 19.31
CA ALA A 144 -11.19 8.26 18.85
C ALA A 144 -10.52 9.65 18.82
N VAL A 145 -9.75 9.99 19.87
CA VAL A 145 -8.97 11.24 19.94
C VAL A 145 -7.93 11.29 18.82
N MET A 146 -7.19 10.20 18.59
CA MET A 146 -6.21 10.12 17.51
C MET A 146 -6.88 10.33 16.14
N VAL A 147 -7.97 9.62 15.85
CA VAL A 147 -8.69 9.73 14.57
C VAL A 147 -9.23 11.14 14.37
N PHE A 148 -9.86 11.72 15.42
CA PHE A 148 -10.36 13.09 15.39
C PHE A 148 -9.23 14.10 15.16
N TRP A 149 -8.12 13.91 15.84
CA TRP A 149 -6.95 14.78 15.71
C TRP A 149 -6.36 14.70 14.29
N LEU A 150 -6.16 13.50 13.73
CA LEU A 150 -5.68 13.28 12.35
C LEU A 150 -6.59 14.00 11.34
N TYR A 151 -7.90 13.85 11.49
CA TYR A 151 -8.89 14.50 10.64
C TYR A 151 -8.83 16.04 10.75
N ARG A 152 -8.73 16.57 11.98
CA ARG A 152 -8.64 18.01 12.21
C ARG A 152 -7.38 18.65 11.68
N GLN A 153 -6.26 17.95 11.71
CA GLN A 153 -4.96 18.43 11.25
C GLN A 153 -4.76 18.32 9.73
N GLY A 154 -5.73 17.83 8.99
CA GLY A 154 -5.65 17.75 7.53
C GLY A 154 -4.90 16.51 7.01
N PHE A 155 -4.78 15.47 7.83
CA PHE A 155 -4.27 14.17 7.37
C PHE A 155 -5.12 13.58 6.23
N CYS A 156 -6.42 13.83 6.24
CA CYS A 156 -7.34 13.54 5.16
C CYS A 156 -7.96 14.85 4.66
N ALA A 157 -7.93 15.09 3.36
CA ALA A 157 -8.69 16.18 2.77
C ALA A 157 -10.19 15.92 2.96
N ARG A 158 -10.95 17.00 3.08
CA ARG A 158 -12.42 16.94 3.24
C ARG A 158 -13.16 16.97 1.90
N GLU A 159 -12.43 17.28 0.86
CA GLU A 159 -12.92 17.27 -0.50
C GLU A 159 -12.61 15.91 -1.12
N TYR A 160 -13.62 15.24 -1.62
CA TYR A 160 -13.50 13.89 -2.18
C TYR A 160 -13.41 13.89 -3.71
N THR A 161 -13.26 15.05 -4.32
CA THR A 161 -13.12 15.23 -5.77
C THR A 161 -11.70 14.98 -6.28
N ASN A 162 -10.73 14.83 -5.37
CA ASN A 162 -9.34 14.56 -5.70
C ASN A 162 -8.70 13.55 -4.74
N TYR A 163 -7.51 13.05 -5.07
CA TYR A 163 -6.78 12.06 -4.27
C TYR A 163 -6.35 12.55 -2.88
N GLY A 164 -6.43 13.83 -2.57
CA GLY A 164 -6.07 14.39 -1.26
C GLY A 164 -6.82 13.74 -0.11
N ALA A 165 -8.03 13.20 -0.36
CA ALA A 165 -8.83 12.50 0.64
C ALA A 165 -8.17 11.22 1.17
N ILE A 166 -7.38 10.53 0.33
CA ILE A 166 -6.83 9.20 0.62
C ILE A 166 -5.30 9.12 0.56
N ILE A 167 -4.62 10.18 0.08
CA ILE A 167 -3.19 10.11 -0.23
C ILE A 167 -2.35 9.84 1.03
N TRP A 168 -2.48 10.64 2.09
CA TRP A 168 -1.66 10.46 3.29
C TRP A 168 -1.96 9.16 4.03
N PRO A 169 -3.23 8.75 4.24
CA PRO A 169 -3.53 7.43 4.76
C PRO A 169 -2.95 6.29 3.93
N GLY A 170 -3.04 6.40 2.60
CA GLY A 170 -2.47 5.41 1.69
C GLY A 170 -0.95 5.36 1.75
N VAL A 171 -0.27 6.52 1.74
CA VAL A 171 1.19 6.61 1.89
C VAL A 171 1.62 6.01 3.23
N THR A 172 0.88 6.23 4.33
CA THR A 172 1.15 5.60 5.62
C THR A 172 1.14 4.07 5.51
N PHE A 173 0.15 3.48 4.84
CA PHE A 173 0.14 2.02 4.64
C PHE A 173 1.31 1.55 3.78
N LEU A 174 1.69 2.28 2.74
CA LEU A 174 2.84 1.95 1.90
C LEU A 174 4.15 2.02 2.68
N THR A 175 4.36 3.09 3.47
CA THR A 175 5.55 3.26 4.33
C THR A 175 5.65 2.12 5.35
N LEU A 176 4.55 1.88 6.08
CA LEU A 176 4.51 0.79 7.05
C LEU A 176 4.76 -0.58 6.39
N THR A 177 4.24 -0.78 5.17
CA THR A 177 4.49 -2.00 4.40
C THR A 177 5.97 -2.15 4.08
N LEU A 178 6.64 -1.10 3.60
CA LEU A 178 8.07 -1.13 3.32
C LEU A 178 8.89 -1.42 4.57
N LEU A 179 8.60 -0.76 5.68
CA LEU A 179 9.31 -0.96 6.95
C LEU A 179 9.11 -2.37 7.50
N VAL A 180 7.87 -2.88 7.50
CA VAL A 180 7.55 -4.21 8.01
C VAL A 180 8.09 -5.31 7.11
N THR A 181 8.06 -5.15 5.78
CA THR A 181 8.65 -6.11 4.85
C THR A 181 10.16 -6.21 5.04
N LEU A 182 10.87 -5.08 5.15
CA LEU A 182 12.31 -5.06 5.46
C LEU A 182 12.59 -5.76 6.79
N TRP A 183 11.85 -5.40 7.84
CA TRP A 183 12.00 -6.05 9.13
C TRP A 183 11.82 -7.57 9.04
N ARG A 184 10.81 -8.06 8.30
CA ARG A 184 10.55 -9.51 8.15
C ARG A 184 11.63 -10.21 7.33
N ILE A 185 12.15 -9.59 6.28
CA ILE A 185 13.25 -10.13 5.48
C ILE A 185 14.50 -10.37 6.34
N PHE A 186 14.83 -9.39 7.19
CA PHE A 186 16.03 -9.47 8.04
C PHE A 186 15.81 -10.22 9.36
N THR A 187 14.57 -10.57 9.74
CA THR A 187 14.30 -11.34 10.96
C THR A 187 14.79 -12.78 10.81
N PRO A 188 15.78 -13.26 11.61
CA PRO A 188 16.33 -14.61 11.44
C PRO A 188 15.29 -15.73 11.62
N SER A 189 14.37 -15.54 12.56
CA SER A 189 13.30 -16.52 12.90
C SER A 189 12.13 -16.55 11.93
N ALA A 190 12.06 -15.65 10.95
CA ALA A 190 10.98 -15.64 9.97
C ALA A 190 11.10 -16.85 9.01
N PRO A 191 9.96 -17.54 8.70
CA PRO A 191 9.92 -18.59 7.69
C PRO A 191 10.41 -18.09 6.33
N LYS A 192 10.97 -18.99 5.51
CA LYS A 192 11.53 -18.63 4.20
C LYS A 192 10.44 -18.12 3.25
N GLU A 193 9.28 -18.74 3.30
CA GLU A 193 8.10 -18.36 2.53
C GLU A 193 7.66 -16.93 2.85
N GLU A 194 7.66 -16.58 4.14
CA GLU A 194 7.33 -15.23 4.59
C GLU A 194 8.36 -14.19 4.14
N LYS A 195 9.65 -14.54 4.19
CA LYS A 195 10.72 -13.68 3.67
C LYS A 195 10.59 -13.44 2.17
N LEU A 196 10.24 -14.49 1.42
CA LEU A 196 10.01 -14.40 -0.02
C LEU A 196 8.82 -13.48 -0.34
N ILE A 197 7.67 -13.71 0.31
CA ILE A 197 6.47 -12.87 0.15
C ILE A 197 6.78 -11.43 0.51
N SER A 198 7.46 -11.19 1.64
CA SER A 198 7.86 -9.85 2.06
C SER A 198 8.80 -9.19 1.05
N GLY A 199 9.75 -9.95 0.48
CA GLY A 199 10.66 -9.45 -0.56
C GLY A 199 9.93 -9.07 -1.84
N LEU A 200 8.98 -9.88 -2.29
CA LEU A 200 8.16 -9.58 -3.47
C LEU A 200 7.29 -8.33 -3.25
N ILE A 201 6.62 -8.22 -2.11
CA ILE A 201 5.78 -7.05 -1.79
C ILE A 201 6.66 -5.79 -1.70
N PHE A 202 7.82 -5.88 -1.03
CA PHE A 202 8.78 -4.77 -0.98
C PHE A 202 9.17 -4.28 -2.37
N LEU A 203 9.58 -5.20 -3.25
CA LEU A 203 9.98 -4.86 -4.62
C LEU A 203 8.85 -4.22 -5.41
N ILE A 204 7.64 -4.79 -5.35
CA ILE A 204 6.49 -4.26 -6.08
C ILE A 204 6.17 -2.84 -5.61
N VAL A 205 6.03 -2.63 -4.30
CA VAL A 205 5.71 -1.31 -3.74
C VAL A 205 6.81 -0.29 -4.04
N TRP A 206 8.08 -0.70 -3.95
CA TRP A 206 9.22 0.18 -4.18
C TRP A 206 9.38 0.58 -5.64
N ILE A 207 9.29 -0.38 -6.57
CA ILE A 207 9.60 -0.15 -7.98
C ILE A 207 8.49 0.65 -8.68
N THR A 208 7.24 0.52 -8.25
CA THR A 208 6.09 1.09 -8.97
C THR A 208 6.17 2.61 -9.16
N SER A 209 6.76 3.33 -8.23
CA SER A 209 6.91 4.80 -8.32
C SER A 209 8.24 5.25 -8.89
N LEU A 210 9.20 4.34 -9.09
CA LEU A 210 10.49 4.69 -9.69
C LEU A 210 10.33 5.07 -11.16
N GLY A 211 10.94 6.17 -11.55
CA GLY A 211 10.87 6.66 -12.92
C GLY A 211 9.60 7.44 -13.27
N SER A 212 8.77 7.77 -12.27
CA SER A 212 7.58 8.60 -12.45
C SER A 212 7.73 9.93 -11.71
N ASN A 213 7.40 11.03 -12.36
CA ASN A 213 7.28 12.33 -11.71
C ASN A 213 5.97 12.48 -10.90
N ASN A 214 5.07 11.50 -11.01
CA ASN A 214 3.81 11.47 -10.27
C ASN A 214 3.98 11.06 -8.80
N LYS A 215 5.20 11.09 -8.27
CA LYS A 215 5.53 10.81 -6.87
C LYS A 215 5.00 9.41 -6.46
N LEU A 216 4.15 9.31 -5.43
CA LEU A 216 3.60 8.03 -4.96
C LEU A 216 2.21 7.68 -5.51
N TYR A 217 1.64 8.49 -6.42
CA TYR A 217 0.33 8.14 -7.01
C TYR A 217 0.30 6.75 -7.67
N PRO A 218 1.31 6.34 -8.47
CA PRO A 218 1.31 5.00 -9.05
C PRO A 218 1.33 3.89 -7.99
N SER A 219 2.05 4.09 -6.88
CA SER A 219 2.13 3.13 -5.79
C SER A 219 0.83 2.97 -5.00
N MET A 220 -0.11 3.93 -5.09
CA MET A 220 -1.43 3.78 -4.47
C MET A 220 -2.20 2.56 -5.01
N ASN A 221 -1.94 2.17 -6.25
CA ASN A 221 -2.50 0.94 -6.81
C ASN A 221 -2.01 -0.32 -6.08
N ASN A 222 -0.85 -0.27 -5.42
CA ASN A 222 -0.33 -1.41 -4.67
C ASN A 222 -1.00 -1.61 -3.30
N LEU A 223 -1.93 -0.74 -2.90
CA LEU A 223 -2.69 -0.91 -1.67
C LEU A 223 -3.47 -2.22 -1.64
N PHE A 224 -3.86 -2.78 -2.80
CA PHE A 224 -4.50 -4.10 -2.86
C PHE A 224 -3.59 -5.24 -2.36
N LEU A 225 -2.26 -5.09 -2.43
CA LEU A 225 -1.27 -6.01 -1.85
C LEU A 225 -0.87 -5.58 -0.43
N ALA A 226 -0.64 -4.29 -0.23
CA ALA A 226 -0.15 -3.74 1.02
C ALA A 226 -1.14 -3.91 2.17
N LEU A 227 -2.43 -3.64 1.95
CA LEU A 227 -3.46 -3.72 2.99
C LEU A 227 -3.66 -5.13 3.56
N PRO A 228 -3.86 -6.20 2.75
CA PRO A 228 -3.98 -7.56 3.29
C PRO A 228 -2.71 -8.01 4.02
N TYR A 229 -1.53 -7.66 3.47
CA TYR A 229 -0.25 -7.98 4.11
C TYR A 229 -0.12 -7.29 5.46
N MET A 230 -0.41 -5.97 5.53
CA MET A 230 -0.36 -5.20 6.77
C MET A 230 -1.39 -5.70 7.80
N TYR A 231 -2.61 -6.03 7.37
CA TYR A 231 -3.62 -6.61 8.25
C TYR A 231 -3.12 -7.93 8.88
N TRP A 232 -2.51 -8.80 8.09
CA TRP A 232 -1.94 -10.06 8.58
C TRP A 232 -0.78 -9.84 9.56
N GLN A 233 0.16 -8.95 9.24
CA GLN A 233 1.27 -8.61 10.13
C GLN A 233 0.78 -7.93 11.40
N PHE A 234 -0.21 -7.07 11.30
CA PHE A 234 -0.86 -6.43 12.42
C PHE A 234 -1.53 -7.42 13.38
N TYR A 235 -2.28 -8.37 12.85
CA TYR A 235 -2.88 -9.45 13.64
C TYR A 235 -1.81 -10.21 14.43
N ARG A 236 -0.69 -10.53 13.80
CA ARG A 236 0.44 -11.21 14.45
C ARG A 236 1.09 -10.34 15.51
N PHE A 237 1.28 -9.06 15.24
CA PHE A 237 1.85 -8.10 16.18
C PHE A 237 0.97 -7.97 17.44
N CYS A 238 -0.35 -7.86 17.28
CA CYS A 238 -1.29 -7.84 18.41
C CYS A 238 -1.21 -9.13 19.24
N LYS A 239 -1.08 -10.29 18.60
CA LYS A 239 -0.89 -11.57 19.28
C LYS A 239 0.43 -11.61 20.04
N TYR A 240 1.49 -11.11 19.44
CA TYR A 240 2.82 -11.04 20.08
C TYR A 240 2.79 -10.11 21.30
N VAL A 241 2.29 -8.89 21.17
CA VAL A 241 2.16 -7.93 22.30
C VAL A 241 1.31 -8.52 23.42
N GLY A 242 0.17 -9.13 23.09
CA GLY A 242 -0.71 -9.76 24.10
C GLY A 242 -0.11 -11.00 24.79
N SER A 243 0.98 -11.55 24.26
CA SER A 243 1.72 -12.65 24.90
C SER A 243 2.94 -12.18 25.69
N PHE A 244 3.31 -10.91 25.56
CA PHE A 244 4.50 -10.36 26.21
C PHE A 244 4.28 -10.18 27.71
N ARG A 245 5.13 -10.84 28.51
CA ARG A 245 5.11 -10.74 29.99
C ARG A 245 6.40 -10.12 30.45
N TRP A 246 6.29 -9.05 31.23
CA TRP A 246 7.42 -8.44 31.89
C TRP A 246 7.24 -8.57 33.41
N LYS A 247 8.04 -9.49 34.01
CA LYS A 247 7.91 -9.86 35.44
C LYS A 247 6.48 -10.37 35.75
N ARG A 248 5.69 -9.58 36.47
CA ARG A 248 4.31 -9.90 36.89
C ARG A 248 3.23 -9.26 36.01
N ILE A 249 3.63 -8.44 35.05
CA ILE A 249 2.70 -7.66 34.21
C ILE A 249 2.57 -8.36 32.84
N THR A 250 1.35 -8.57 32.39
CA THR A 250 1.05 -8.98 31.02
C THR A 250 0.63 -7.73 30.27
N ILE A 251 1.40 -7.32 29.25
CA ILE A 251 1.08 -6.12 28.48
C ILE A 251 -0.15 -6.41 27.62
N SER A 252 -1.22 -5.64 27.86
CA SER A 252 -2.43 -5.76 27.05
C SER A 252 -2.22 -5.20 25.63
N ALA A 253 -2.74 -5.93 24.63
CA ALA A 253 -2.73 -5.48 23.25
C ALA A 253 -3.89 -4.54 22.90
N MET A 254 -4.74 -4.16 23.87
CA MET A 254 -5.92 -3.35 23.61
C MET A 254 -5.62 -1.99 22.99
N PRO A 255 -4.66 -1.17 23.51
CA PRO A 255 -4.34 0.10 22.88
C PRO A 255 -3.91 -0.05 21.44
N VAL A 256 -3.08 -1.05 21.15
CA VAL A 256 -2.60 -1.37 19.80
C VAL A 256 -3.78 -1.70 18.89
N LYS A 257 -4.69 -2.58 19.34
CA LYS A 257 -5.87 -2.97 18.56
C LYS A 257 -6.79 -1.78 18.29
N CYS A 258 -7.05 -0.95 19.29
CA CYS A 258 -7.95 0.19 19.16
C CYS A 258 -7.35 1.28 18.25
N LEU A 259 -6.08 1.64 18.42
CA LEU A 259 -5.42 2.68 17.62
C LEU A 259 -5.29 2.27 16.16
N LEU A 260 -4.79 1.07 15.88
CA LEU A 260 -4.65 0.58 14.52
C LEU A 260 -6.01 0.25 13.89
N GLY A 261 -6.95 -0.29 14.66
CA GLY A 261 -8.34 -0.48 14.21
C GLY A 261 -9.01 0.83 13.85
N GLY A 262 -8.82 1.88 14.67
CA GLY A 262 -9.29 3.23 14.38
C GLY A 262 -8.68 3.83 13.12
N PHE A 263 -7.38 3.63 12.91
CA PHE A 263 -6.70 4.06 11.68
C PHE A 263 -7.20 3.31 10.44
N PHE A 264 -7.37 1.99 10.51
CA PHE A 264 -7.98 1.21 9.42
C PHE A 264 -9.39 1.69 9.12
N LEU A 265 -10.20 1.91 10.15
CA LEU A 265 -11.57 2.41 9.99
C LEU A 265 -11.58 3.78 9.31
N LEU A 266 -10.73 4.72 9.75
CA LEU A 266 -10.57 6.03 9.10
C LEU A 266 -10.25 5.87 7.61
N PHE A 267 -9.28 5.02 7.29
CA PHE A 267 -8.88 4.79 5.90
C PHE A 267 -10.04 4.22 5.06
N PHE A 268 -10.72 3.18 5.54
CA PHE A 268 -11.84 2.58 4.80
C PHE A 268 -13.00 3.56 4.60
N VAL A 269 -13.30 4.39 5.59
CA VAL A 269 -14.32 5.44 5.47
C VAL A 269 -13.88 6.45 4.40
N GLN A 270 -12.63 6.91 4.43
CA GLN A 270 -12.10 7.85 3.45
C GLN A 270 -12.12 7.27 2.02
N VAL A 271 -11.69 6.01 1.85
CA VAL A 271 -11.73 5.33 0.56
C VAL A 271 -13.17 5.17 0.06
N GLY A 272 -14.11 4.83 0.94
CA GLY A 272 -15.52 4.69 0.59
C GLY A 272 -16.13 6.03 0.15
N LEU A 273 -15.87 7.11 0.89
CA LEU A 273 -16.32 8.46 0.54
C LEU A 273 -15.65 8.96 -0.75
N PHE A 274 -14.36 8.71 -0.92
CA PHE A 274 -13.64 9.02 -2.14
C PHE A 274 -14.23 8.26 -3.33
N GLY A 275 -14.39 6.93 -3.23
CA GLY A 275 -14.95 6.11 -4.31
C GLY A 275 -16.37 6.50 -4.70
N ARG A 276 -17.17 7.03 -3.74
CA ARG A 276 -18.52 7.53 -4.03
C ARG A 276 -18.50 8.90 -4.73
N ASN A 277 -17.58 9.78 -4.37
CA ASN A 277 -17.64 11.18 -4.79
C ASN A 277 -16.61 11.54 -5.87
N PHE A 278 -15.56 10.72 -6.04
CA PHE A 278 -14.54 10.97 -7.05
C PHE A 278 -15.05 10.61 -8.46
N ALA A 279 -15.01 11.57 -9.35
CA ALA A 279 -15.47 11.46 -10.73
C ALA A 279 -14.40 11.93 -11.73
N PHE A 280 -13.15 11.54 -11.54
CA PHE A 280 -12.04 11.85 -12.45
C PHE A 280 -11.92 13.33 -12.85
N ALA A 281 -12.03 14.22 -11.87
CA ALA A 281 -12.06 15.68 -12.04
C ALA A 281 -13.33 16.22 -12.74
N GLU A 282 -14.42 15.43 -12.75
CA GLU A 282 -15.75 15.86 -13.18
C GLU A 282 -16.50 16.63 -12.05
N GLY A 283 -15.94 17.70 -11.55
CA GLY A 283 -16.64 18.59 -10.63
C GLY A 283 -16.98 17.95 -9.27
N THR A 284 -18.25 17.93 -8.90
CA THR A 284 -18.74 17.65 -7.55
C THR A 284 -18.96 16.16 -7.24
N GLY A 285 -18.68 15.24 -8.17
CA GLY A 285 -18.69 13.81 -7.92
C GLY A 285 -19.57 12.99 -8.87
N ILE A 286 -19.64 11.69 -8.63
CA ILE A 286 -20.41 10.74 -9.46
C ILE A 286 -21.88 11.13 -9.56
N GLN A 287 -22.43 11.82 -8.55
CA GLN A 287 -23.85 12.24 -8.53
C GLN A 287 -24.20 13.22 -9.65
N ASP A 288 -23.22 13.98 -10.15
CA ASP A 288 -23.40 14.98 -11.19
C ASP A 288 -23.07 14.45 -12.59
N ILE A 289 -22.70 13.16 -12.71
CA ILE A 289 -22.54 12.47 -13.99
C ILE A 289 -23.90 11.98 -14.46
N ASN A 290 -24.72 12.90 -14.96
CA ASN A 290 -26.12 12.68 -15.26
C ASN A 290 -26.53 13.06 -16.71
N ALA A 291 -25.55 13.52 -17.51
CA ALA A 291 -25.78 13.95 -18.88
C ALA A 291 -24.97 13.16 -19.89
N GLN A 292 -25.46 13.13 -21.13
CA GLN A 292 -24.77 12.52 -22.28
C GLN A 292 -24.70 13.50 -23.45
N VAL A 293 -23.69 13.34 -24.28
CA VAL A 293 -23.60 14.03 -25.57
C VAL A 293 -24.53 13.33 -26.54
N THR A 294 -25.47 14.08 -27.11
CA THR A 294 -26.53 13.54 -28.01
C THR A 294 -26.24 13.72 -29.49
N ASN A 295 -25.38 14.67 -29.85
CA ASN A 295 -25.09 15.06 -31.24
C ASN A 295 -23.77 14.44 -31.79
N ASN A 296 -23.22 13.44 -31.11
CA ASN A 296 -21.99 12.78 -31.54
C ASN A 296 -22.06 11.27 -31.29
N GLU A 297 -22.05 10.47 -32.34
CA GLU A 297 -22.12 8.99 -32.27
C GLU A 297 -20.92 8.37 -31.54
N THR A 298 -19.73 8.96 -31.63
CA THR A 298 -18.53 8.47 -30.96
C THR A 298 -18.61 8.62 -29.45
N LEU A 299 -19.32 9.65 -28.96
CA LEU A 299 -19.51 9.94 -27.55
C LEU A 299 -20.80 9.37 -26.99
N LYS A 300 -21.58 8.68 -27.81
CA LYS A 300 -22.84 8.06 -27.40
C LYS A 300 -22.60 7.02 -26.30
N GLY A 301 -23.32 7.13 -25.19
CA GLY A 301 -23.16 6.25 -24.03
C GLY A 301 -22.08 6.68 -23.03
N VAL A 302 -21.32 7.75 -23.30
CA VAL A 302 -20.42 8.35 -22.31
C VAL A 302 -21.20 9.30 -21.42
N TRP A 303 -21.24 8.98 -20.12
CA TRP A 303 -21.86 9.82 -19.11
C TRP A 303 -20.86 10.83 -18.55
N MET A 304 -21.30 12.07 -18.39
CA MET A 304 -20.47 13.16 -17.87
C MET A 304 -21.33 14.20 -17.15
N SER A 305 -20.71 15.22 -16.58
CA SER A 305 -21.45 16.35 -16.01
C SER A 305 -22.19 17.14 -17.11
N GLU A 306 -23.29 17.79 -16.74
CA GLU A 306 -24.10 18.58 -17.66
C GLU A 306 -23.26 19.70 -18.33
N GLU A 307 -22.39 20.35 -17.57
CA GLU A 307 -21.49 21.38 -18.08
C GLU A 307 -20.54 20.82 -19.17
N ARG A 308 -19.92 19.68 -18.93
CA ARG A 308 -19.04 19.03 -19.91
C ARG A 308 -19.80 18.49 -21.11
N ALA A 309 -20.99 17.94 -20.89
CA ALA A 309 -21.83 17.50 -21.98
C ALA A 309 -22.18 18.68 -22.90
N GLY A 310 -22.50 19.83 -22.34
CA GLY A 310 -22.74 21.07 -23.09
C GLY A 310 -21.51 21.51 -23.89
N TRP A 311 -20.33 21.50 -23.30
CA TRP A 311 -19.08 21.81 -24.00
C TRP A 311 -18.79 20.85 -25.16
N MET A 312 -18.94 19.55 -24.93
CA MET A 312 -18.71 18.53 -25.95
C MET A 312 -19.73 18.61 -27.08
N GLN A 313 -20.98 18.94 -26.78
CA GLN A 313 -22.01 19.19 -27.79
C GLN A 313 -21.66 20.40 -28.66
N GLY A 314 -21.24 21.51 -28.05
CA GLY A 314 -20.79 22.71 -28.77
C GLY A 314 -19.57 22.45 -29.66
N ILE A 315 -18.58 21.71 -29.17
CA ILE A 315 -17.43 21.30 -29.98
C ILE A 315 -17.86 20.41 -31.15
N SER A 316 -18.74 19.44 -30.91
CA SER A 316 -19.26 18.55 -31.96
C SER A 316 -20.03 19.33 -33.05
N GLU A 317 -20.84 20.30 -32.68
CA GLU A 317 -21.53 21.18 -33.61
C GLU A 317 -20.54 22.02 -34.43
N TYR A 318 -19.56 22.60 -33.79
CA TYR A 318 -18.52 23.39 -34.46
C TYR A 318 -17.73 22.55 -35.47
N VAL A 319 -17.29 21.35 -35.08
CA VAL A 319 -16.58 20.43 -35.99
C VAL A 319 -17.46 19.99 -37.16
N ASN A 320 -18.73 19.68 -36.92
CA ASN A 320 -19.66 19.34 -37.97
C ASN A 320 -19.86 20.53 -38.95
N CYS A 321 -20.01 21.74 -38.44
CA CYS A 321 -20.10 22.92 -39.31
C CYS A 321 -18.86 23.09 -40.18
N LEU A 322 -17.66 22.89 -39.64
CA LEU A 322 -16.40 22.97 -40.40
C LEU A 322 -16.30 21.91 -41.47
N LEU A 323 -16.76 20.67 -41.21
CA LEU A 323 -16.73 19.58 -42.17
C LEU A 323 -17.71 19.83 -43.34
N TYR A 324 -18.83 20.51 -43.09
CA TYR A 324 -19.82 20.88 -44.15
C TYR A 324 -19.42 22.15 -44.91
N THR A 325 -18.60 23.02 -44.34
CA THR A 325 -18.17 24.28 -44.96
C THR A 325 -16.80 24.20 -45.62
N SER A 326 -16.09 23.11 -45.47
CA SER A 326 -14.83 22.90 -46.18
C SER A 326 -15.12 22.65 -47.67
N PRO A 327 -14.68 23.50 -48.60
CA PRO A 327 -14.82 23.24 -50.01
C PRO A 327 -14.10 21.96 -50.39
N SER A 328 -14.84 21.04 -50.97
CA SER A 328 -14.32 19.83 -51.60
C SER A 328 -13.42 20.15 -52.79
#